data_c9b2f59de8f45f5e0b24c92c08792f17
#
_entry.id   c9b2f59de8f45f5e0b24c92c08792f17
#
_cell.length_a   1.000
_cell.length_b   1.000
_cell.length_c   1.000
_cell.angle_alpha   90.00
_cell.angle_beta   90.00
_cell.angle_gamma   90.00
#
_symmetry.space_group_name_H-M   'P 1'
#
loop_
_entity.id
_entity.type
_entity.pdbx_description
1 polymer ?
#
loop_
_entity_poly.entity_id
_entity_poly.type
_entity_poly.pdbx_seq_one_letter_code
_entity_poly.pdbx_strand_id
1 'polypeptide(L)'
;MQHHFDIEIAEAYGLNEAIILNNIRFWVIHNEANGTNFHDGRYWTYNSMKAFEELFPYMKPKSIRNALDKLENEGLLLTGKL
;
A
#
# COMPACT_ATOMS: atom_id res chain seq x y z
N MET A 1 -10.39 -12.93 -5.84
CA MET A 1 -9.27 -12.01 -6.04
C MET A 1 -8.00 -12.60 -5.48
N GLN A 2 -6.87 -12.34 -6.11
CA GLN A 2 -5.57 -12.80 -5.64
C GLN A 2 -4.73 -11.59 -5.23
N HIS A 3 -3.91 -11.78 -4.19
CA HIS A 3 -2.92 -10.79 -3.80
C HIS A 3 -1.53 -11.35 -4.10
N HIS A 4 -0.67 -10.49 -4.64
CA HIS A 4 0.69 -10.84 -5.02
C HIS A 4 1.67 -10.05 -4.16
N PHE A 5 2.89 -10.52 -4.07
CA PHE A 5 3.92 -9.80 -3.32
C PHE A 5 5.30 -10.15 -3.84
N ASP A 6 6.25 -9.26 -3.54
CA ASP A 6 7.66 -9.44 -3.85
C ASP A 6 8.30 -10.22 -2.70
N ILE A 7 8.94 -11.33 -3.02
CA ILE A 7 9.58 -12.20 -2.02
C ILE A 7 10.66 -11.46 -1.25
N GLU A 8 11.47 -10.64 -1.92
CA GLU A 8 12.54 -9.89 -1.26
C GLU A 8 11.98 -8.89 -0.26
N ILE A 9 10.89 -8.22 -0.60
CA ILE A 9 10.21 -7.29 0.32
C ILE A 9 9.65 -8.06 1.52
N ALA A 10 9.05 -9.23 1.28
CA ALA A 10 8.51 -10.05 2.36
C ALA A 10 9.61 -10.51 3.33
N GLU A 11 10.76 -10.90 2.81
CA GLU A 11 11.88 -11.32 3.64
C GLU A 11 12.47 -10.16 4.45
N ALA A 12 12.55 -8.98 3.85
CA ALA A 12 13.14 -7.81 4.49
C ALA A 12 12.21 -7.13 5.50
N TYR A 13 10.91 -7.07 5.20
CA TYR A 13 9.97 -6.23 5.97
C TYR A 13 8.78 -6.99 6.53
N GLY A 14 8.47 -8.17 6.02
CA GLY A 14 7.34 -8.97 6.47
C GLY A 14 6.32 -9.20 5.37
N LEU A 15 5.54 -10.26 5.52
CA LEU A 15 4.57 -10.68 4.51
C LEU A 15 3.43 -9.68 4.34
N ASN A 16 2.84 -9.22 5.44
CA ASN A 16 1.74 -8.25 5.36
C ASN A 16 2.20 -6.96 4.70
N GLU A 17 3.39 -6.49 5.05
CA GLU A 17 4.02 -5.31 4.45
C GLU A 17 4.21 -5.48 2.94
N ALA A 18 4.70 -6.65 2.54
CA ALA A 18 4.94 -6.92 1.12
C ALA A 18 3.64 -6.95 0.31
N ILE A 19 2.59 -7.56 0.84
CA ILE A 19 1.29 -7.65 0.18
C ILE A 19 0.66 -6.27 0.03
N ILE A 20 0.65 -5.49 1.12
CA ILE A 20 0.07 -4.14 1.12
C ILE A 20 0.85 -3.23 0.17
N LEU A 21 2.16 -3.26 0.23
CA LEU A 21 3.00 -2.42 -0.63
C LEU A 21 2.79 -2.75 -2.11
N ASN A 22 2.70 -4.04 -2.45
CA ASN A 22 2.46 -4.46 -3.83
C ASN A 22 1.13 -3.92 -4.35
N ASN A 23 0.09 -3.95 -3.53
CA ASN A 23 -1.23 -3.44 -3.88
C ASN A 23 -1.19 -1.92 -4.10
N ILE A 24 -0.55 -1.19 -3.21
CA ILE A 24 -0.41 0.26 -3.33
C ILE A 24 0.37 0.63 -4.60
N ARG A 25 1.47 -0.06 -4.86
CA ARG A 25 2.27 0.17 -6.08
C ARG A 25 1.46 -0.09 -7.34
N PHE A 26 0.66 -1.15 -7.35
CA PHE A 26 -0.20 -1.47 -8.49
C PHE A 26 -1.13 -0.31 -8.81
N TRP A 27 -1.81 0.24 -7.79
CA TRP A 27 -2.76 1.33 -8.00
C TRP A 27 -2.09 2.64 -8.37
N VAL A 28 -0.90 2.92 -7.81
CA VAL A 28 -0.13 4.11 -8.20
C VAL A 28 0.27 4.03 -9.67
N ILE A 29 0.76 2.88 -10.12
CA ILE A 29 1.13 2.67 -11.52
C ILE A 29 -0.10 2.77 -12.42
N HIS A 30 -1.22 2.20 -12.00
CA HIS A 30 -2.48 2.30 -12.72
C HIS A 30 -2.93 3.76 -12.88
N ASN A 31 -2.85 4.55 -11.81
CA ASN A 31 -3.22 5.96 -11.85
C ASN A 31 -2.27 6.76 -12.73
N GLU A 32 -0.99 6.44 -12.73
CA GLU A 32 0.00 7.05 -13.62
C GLU A 32 -0.35 6.79 -15.08
N ALA A 33 -0.68 5.54 -15.42
CA ALA A 33 -1.03 5.16 -16.79
C ALA A 33 -2.29 5.87 -17.27
N ASN A 34 -3.21 6.20 -16.37
CA ASN A 34 -4.47 6.88 -16.70
C ASN A 34 -4.43 8.39 -16.47
N GLY A 35 -3.31 8.92 -15.99
CA GLY A 35 -3.15 10.35 -15.72
C GLY A 35 -4.07 10.87 -14.61
N THR A 36 -4.42 10.03 -13.64
CA THR A 36 -5.32 10.39 -12.54
C THR A 36 -4.57 10.48 -11.21
N ASN A 37 -5.12 11.28 -10.28
CA ASN A 37 -4.59 11.42 -8.92
C ASN A 37 -3.14 11.90 -8.86
N PHE A 38 -2.81 12.88 -9.72
CA PHE A 38 -1.49 13.50 -9.73
C PHE A 38 -1.51 14.76 -8.88
N HIS A 39 -0.69 14.78 -7.82
CA HIS A 39 -0.57 15.90 -6.89
C HIS A 39 0.86 16.02 -6.38
N ASP A 40 1.34 17.24 -6.25
CA ASP A 40 2.68 17.53 -5.72
C ASP A 40 3.80 16.76 -6.45
N GLY A 41 3.66 16.65 -7.77
CA GLY A 41 4.69 16.01 -8.61
C GLY A 41 4.70 14.50 -8.57
N ARG A 42 3.69 13.86 -8.01
CA ARG A 42 3.60 12.39 -7.95
C ARG A 42 2.18 11.89 -8.08
N TYR A 43 2.08 10.60 -8.37
CA TYR A 43 0.80 9.91 -8.44
C TYR A 43 0.49 9.26 -7.10
N TRP A 44 -0.76 9.31 -6.69
CA TRP A 44 -1.24 8.84 -5.39
C TRP A 44 -2.35 7.82 -5.56
N THR A 45 -2.56 7.02 -4.54
CA THR A 45 -3.77 6.23 -4.38
C THR A 45 -4.44 6.62 -3.06
N TYR A 46 -5.76 6.58 -3.03
CA TYR A 46 -6.55 7.02 -1.88
C TYR A 46 -7.25 5.82 -1.27
N ASN A 47 -6.88 5.50 -0.03
CA ASN A 47 -7.50 4.38 0.69
C ASN A 47 -7.75 4.78 2.14
N SER A 48 -9.01 4.61 2.59
CA SER A 48 -9.33 4.70 4.01
C SER A 48 -8.93 3.40 4.69
N MET A 49 -8.85 3.41 6.02
CA MET A 49 -8.63 2.17 6.78
C MET A 49 -9.71 1.14 6.48
N LYS A 50 -10.96 1.59 6.33
CA LYS A 50 -12.06 0.69 5.98
C LYS A 50 -11.83 0.02 4.63
N ALA A 51 -11.35 0.77 3.64
CA ALA A 51 -11.04 0.22 2.33
C ALA A 51 -9.93 -0.83 2.41
N PHE A 52 -8.89 -0.59 3.19
CA PHE A 52 -7.83 -1.58 3.41
C PHE A 52 -8.37 -2.84 4.11
N GLU A 53 -9.26 -2.69 5.09
CA GLU A 53 -9.86 -3.83 5.79
C GLU A 53 -10.71 -4.68 4.84
N GLU A 54 -11.43 -4.05 3.92
CA GLU A 54 -12.22 -4.76 2.92
C GLU A 54 -11.31 -5.45 1.89
N LEU A 55 -10.20 -4.82 1.55
CA LEU A 55 -9.25 -5.34 0.56
C LEU A 55 -8.44 -6.53 1.12
N PHE A 56 -8.14 -6.50 2.42
CA PHE A 56 -7.35 -7.52 3.09
C PHE A 56 -8.13 -8.15 4.26
N PRO A 57 -9.23 -8.87 3.95
CA PRO A 57 -10.12 -9.39 5.00
C PRO A 57 -9.47 -10.45 5.89
N TYR A 58 -8.37 -11.04 5.44
CA TYR A 58 -7.61 -12.04 6.20
C TYR A 58 -6.59 -11.41 7.14
N MET A 59 -6.43 -10.09 7.12
CA MET A 59 -5.56 -9.37 8.04
C MET A 59 -6.38 -8.65 9.09
N LYS A 60 -5.90 -8.65 10.34
CA LYS A 60 -6.55 -7.88 11.40
C LYS A 60 -6.30 -6.39 11.15
N PRO A 61 -7.27 -5.51 11.48
CA PRO A 61 -7.08 -4.06 11.30
C PRO A 61 -5.80 -3.53 11.93
N LYS A 62 -5.45 -4.02 13.11
CA LYS A 62 -4.21 -3.62 13.79
C LYS A 62 -2.97 -4.02 12.99
N SER A 63 -3.01 -5.21 12.37
CA SER A 63 -1.90 -5.68 11.53
C SER A 63 -1.73 -4.82 10.29
N ILE A 64 -2.83 -4.38 9.68
CA ILE A 64 -2.80 -3.48 8.53
C ILE A 64 -2.17 -2.15 8.94
N ARG A 65 -2.62 -1.57 10.06
CA ARG A 65 -2.08 -0.30 10.55
C ARG A 65 -0.60 -0.40 10.86
N ASN A 66 -0.18 -1.48 11.54
CA ASN A 66 1.21 -1.69 11.87
C ASN A 66 2.07 -1.83 10.61
N ALA A 67 1.56 -2.52 9.59
CA ALA A 67 2.27 -2.68 8.33
C ALA A 67 2.43 -1.34 7.61
N LEU A 68 1.37 -0.53 7.56
CA LEU A 68 1.43 0.79 6.94
C LEU A 68 2.42 1.70 7.67
N ASP A 69 2.40 1.71 9.00
CA ASP A 69 3.33 2.51 9.81
C ASP A 69 4.77 2.06 9.57
N LYS A 70 5.01 0.77 9.50
CA LYS A 70 6.34 0.22 9.25
C LYS A 70 6.86 0.63 7.88
N LEU A 71 6.02 0.50 6.84
CA LEU A 71 6.40 0.89 5.49
C LEU A 71 6.73 2.37 5.41
N GLU A 72 5.98 3.21 6.08
CA GLU A 72 6.23 4.64 6.13
C GLU A 72 7.54 4.94 6.86
N ASN A 73 7.74 4.34 8.03
CA ASN A 73 8.94 4.54 8.82
C ASN A 73 10.22 4.08 8.12
N GLU A 74 10.11 3.03 7.31
CA GLU A 74 11.24 2.51 6.53
C GLU A 74 11.44 3.24 5.20
N GLY A 75 10.64 4.23 4.91
CA GLY A 75 10.79 5.05 3.71
C GLY A 75 10.27 4.42 2.42
N LEU A 76 9.50 3.33 2.52
CA LEU A 76 8.94 2.65 1.35
C LEU A 76 7.57 3.20 0.95
N LEU A 77 6.94 3.96 1.83
CA LEU A 77 5.62 4.52 1.61
C LEU A 77 5.62 5.97 2.04
N LEU A 78 5.05 6.82 1.20
CA LEU A 78 4.85 8.23 1.51
C LEU A 78 3.35 8.46 1.70
N THR A 79 2.99 9.09 2.83
CA THR A 79 1.61 9.45 3.10
C THR A 79 1.44 10.95 3.06
N GLY A 80 0.25 11.39 2.69
CA GLY A 80 -0.06 12.82 2.64
C GLY A 80 -1.54 13.06 2.87
N LYS A 81 -1.88 14.30 3.19
CA LYS A 81 -3.26 14.75 3.31
C LYS A 81 -3.57 15.69 2.17
N LEU A 82 -4.73 15.49 1.57
CA LEU A 82 -5.24 16.35 0.51
C LEU A 82 -6.43 17.14 0.98
#